data_b12ac7ea6f1c252f8fa40291296e5526
#
_entry.id   b12ac7ea6f1c252f8fa40291296e5526
#
_cell.length_a   1.000
_cell.length_b   1.000
_cell.length_c   1.000
_cell.angle_alpha   90.00
_cell.angle_beta   90.00
_cell.angle_gamma   90.00
#
_symmetry.space_group_name_H-M   'P 1'
#
loop_
_entity.id
_entity.type
_entity.pdbx_description
1 polymer ?
#
loop_
_entity_poly.entity_id
_entity_poly.type
_entity_poly.pdbx_seq_one_letter_code
_entity_poly.pdbx_strand_id
1 'polypeptide(L)'
;MPKTVNDLNKHKFISFGRGTPSPVYNPDWAIKIGMKDSKKRKSIMKVNSVMGLLLAVESGVGLAALPDYLVVQSKNLIKVLPKIEGPITEAHFVYPQSLKNVARVQAFRNFLYSKISEWNF
;
A
#
# COMPACT_ATOMS: atom_id res chain seq x y z
N MET A 1 -13.57 -2.33 -16.20
CA MET A 1 -13.23 -1.72 -14.89
C MET A 1 -14.32 -2.13 -13.89
N PRO A 2 -13.98 -2.64 -12.69
CA PRO A 2 -14.96 -3.04 -11.70
C PRO A 2 -15.73 -1.82 -11.17
N LYS A 3 -17.05 -1.93 -11.12
CA LYS A 3 -17.96 -0.91 -10.59
C LYS A 3 -18.52 -1.27 -9.21
N THR A 4 -18.51 -2.56 -8.88
CA THR A 4 -18.99 -3.12 -7.62
C THR A 4 -17.95 -4.08 -7.02
N VAL A 5 -18.11 -4.38 -5.72
CA VAL A 5 -17.27 -5.37 -5.03
C VAL A 5 -17.37 -6.76 -5.68
N ASN A 6 -18.57 -7.11 -6.20
CA ASN A 6 -18.78 -8.39 -6.87
C ASN A 6 -18.01 -8.48 -8.20
N ASP A 7 -17.83 -7.36 -8.91
CA ASP A 7 -17.06 -7.35 -10.15
C ASP A 7 -15.61 -7.72 -9.93
N LEU A 8 -15.07 -7.49 -8.74
CA LEU A 8 -13.71 -7.88 -8.38
C LEU A 8 -13.44 -9.38 -8.59
N ASN A 9 -14.48 -10.22 -8.52
CA ASN A 9 -14.35 -11.67 -8.72
C ASN A 9 -13.99 -12.05 -10.17
N LYS A 10 -14.21 -11.14 -11.11
CA LYS A 10 -13.89 -11.32 -12.53
C LYS A 10 -12.50 -10.80 -12.91
N HIS A 11 -11.77 -10.24 -11.96
CA HIS A 11 -10.47 -9.64 -12.20
C HIS A 11 -9.33 -10.46 -11.59
N LYS A 12 -8.17 -10.37 -12.23
CA LYS A 12 -6.93 -10.98 -11.76
C LYS A 12 -6.35 -10.13 -10.62
N PHE A 13 -5.87 -10.78 -9.56
CA PHE A 13 -5.24 -10.12 -8.43
C PHE A 13 -3.76 -10.47 -8.32
N ILE A 14 -2.98 -9.48 -7.94
CA ILE A 14 -1.59 -9.65 -7.52
C ILE A 14 -1.56 -9.39 -6.01
N SER A 15 -0.89 -10.24 -5.26
CA SER A 15 -0.78 -10.11 -3.81
C SER A 15 0.66 -10.01 -3.35
N PHE A 16 0.86 -9.52 -2.13
CA PHE A 16 2.17 -9.52 -1.51
C PHE A 16 2.60 -10.95 -1.15
N GLY A 17 3.88 -11.27 -1.31
CA GLY A 17 4.44 -12.60 -1.02
C GLY A 17 4.37 -12.96 0.46
N ARG A 18 4.14 -14.25 0.75
CA ARG A 18 4.18 -14.76 2.13
C ARG A 18 5.62 -14.90 2.62
N GLY A 19 5.81 -14.74 3.94
CA GLY A 19 7.09 -15.00 4.61
C GLY A 19 8.08 -13.84 4.60
N THR A 20 7.77 -12.74 3.92
CA THR A 20 8.55 -11.51 3.99
C THR A 20 7.84 -10.51 4.90
N PRO A 21 8.53 -9.84 5.82
CA PRO A 21 7.95 -8.73 6.56
C PRO A 21 7.41 -7.71 5.56
N SER A 22 6.11 -7.42 5.65
CA SER A 22 5.52 -6.38 4.81
C SER A 22 5.70 -5.03 5.47
N PRO A 23 6.14 -4.01 4.74
CA PRO A 23 6.16 -2.64 5.25
C PRO A 23 4.74 -2.07 5.44
N VAL A 24 3.74 -2.77 4.92
CA VAL A 24 2.34 -2.35 4.98
C VAL A 24 1.55 -3.33 5.84
N TYR A 25 0.83 -2.81 6.83
CA TYR A 25 -0.09 -3.62 7.63
C TYR A 25 -1.20 -4.18 6.75
N ASN A 26 -1.39 -5.51 6.80
CA ASN A 26 -2.40 -6.24 6.02
C ASN A 26 -2.36 -5.95 4.49
N PRO A 27 -1.26 -6.21 3.79
CA PRO A 27 -1.12 -5.91 2.36
C PRO A 27 -2.11 -6.67 1.46
N ASP A 28 -2.68 -7.75 1.97
CA ASP A 28 -3.65 -8.60 1.26
C ASP A 28 -5.12 -8.23 1.52
N TRP A 29 -5.39 -7.03 2.06
CA TRP A 29 -6.76 -6.62 2.38
C TRP A 29 -7.66 -6.61 1.13
N ALA A 30 -7.14 -6.17 -0.01
CA ALA A 30 -7.93 -6.03 -1.25
C ALA A 30 -8.48 -7.36 -1.77
N ILE A 31 -7.75 -8.47 -1.62
CA ILE A 31 -8.25 -9.79 -2.04
C ILE A 31 -9.32 -10.36 -1.11
N LYS A 32 -9.56 -9.72 0.04
CA LYS A 32 -10.58 -10.12 1.02
C LYS A 32 -11.84 -9.25 0.98
N ILE A 33 -11.82 -8.10 0.30
CA ILE A 33 -12.96 -7.18 0.24
C ILE A 33 -14.23 -7.92 -0.22
N GLY A 34 -15.29 -7.84 0.59
CA GLY A 34 -16.58 -8.44 0.29
C GLY A 34 -16.62 -9.97 0.30
N MET A 35 -15.55 -10.62 0.78
CA MET A 35 -15.54 -12.07 0.99
C MET A 35 -16.05 -12.39 2.39
N LYS A 36 -16.84 -13.47 2.51
CA LYS A 36 -17.30 -14.00 3.80
C LYS A 36 -16.19 -14.83 4.44
N ASP A 37 -16.06 -14.72 5.75
CA ASP A 37 -15.12 -15.48 6.57
C ASP A 37 -13.65 -15.31 6.12
N SER A 38 -12.83 -16.30 6.39
CA SER A 38 -11.41 -16.32 5.99
C SER A 38 -11.17 -16.53 4.48
N LYS A 39 -12.21 -16.48 3.64
CA LYS A 39 -12.09 -16.61 2.19
C LYS A 39 -11.38 -15.42 1.59
N LYS A 40 -10.61 -15.65 0.54
CA LYS A 40 -9.91 -14.66 -0.23
C LYS A 40 -9.88 -15.03 -1.70
N ARG A 41 -9.82 -14.02 -2.58
CA ARG A 41 -9.65 -14.26 -4.01
C ARG A 41 -8.28 -14.86 -4.27
N LYS A 42 -8.21 -15.70 -5.28
CA LYS A 42 -6.93 -16.27 -5.72
C LYS A 42 -6.11 -15.19 -6.42
N SER A 43 -4.89 -14.97 -5.96
CA SER A 43 -3.94 -14.15 -6.70
C SER A 43 -3.23 -14.98 -7.76
N ILE A 44 -3.06 -14.39 -8.94
CA ILE A 44 -2.34 -15.04 -10.06
C ILE A 44 -0.82 -14.91 -9.90
N MET A 45 -0.39 -13.90 -9.16
CA MET A 45 1.03 -13.60 -8.94
C MET A 45 1.23 -13.09 -7.51
N LYS A 46 2.38 -13.42 -6.91
CA LYS A 46 2.82 -12.92 -5.62
C LYS A 46 4.16 -12.24 -5.75
N VAL A 47 4.27 -11.05 -5.20
CA VAL A 47 5.47 -10.22 -5.27
C VAL A 47 5.86 -9.80 -3.86
N ASN A 48 7.13 -9.86 -3.50
CA ASN A 48 7.64 -9.49 -2.18
C ASN A 48 8.21 -8.06 -2.10
N SER A 49 7.93 -7.25 -3.10
CA SER A 49 8.35 -5.85 -3.19
C SER A 49 7.17 -4.97 -3.57
N VAL A 50 7.01 -3.85 -2.86
CA VAL A 50 5.95 -2.88 -3.15
C VAL A 50 6.17 -2.23 -4.51
N MET A 51 7.42 -1.96 -4.89
CA MET A 51 7.78 -1.48 -6.22
C MET A 51 7.49 -2.52 -7.31
N GLY A 52 7.75 -3.80 -7.02
CA GLY A 52 7.38 -4.88 -7.94
C GLY A 52 5.88 -5.00 -8.15
N LEU A 53 5.07 -4.77 -7.09
CA LEU A 53 3.61 -4.68 -7.22
C LEU A 53 3.19 -3.51 -8.13
N LEU A 54 3.78 -2.33 -7.91
CA LEU A 54 3.51 -1.14 -8.72
C LEU A 54 3.77 -1.43 -10.21
N LEU A 55 4.96 -1.93 -10.54
CA LEU A 55 5.34 -2.24 -11.91
C LEU A 55 4.43 -3.30 -12.55
N ALA A 56 4.03 -4.32 -11.81
CA ALA A 56 3.12 -5.36 -12.30
C ALA A 56 1.72 -4.80 -12.60
N VAL A 57 1.21 -3.89 -11.76
CA VAL A 57 -0.09 -3.23 -12.01
C VAL A 57 -0.01 -2.27 -13.18
N GLU A 58 1.04 -1.47 -13.29
CA GLU A 58 1.28 -0.57 -14.42
C GLU A 58 1.39 -1.32 -15.75
N SER A 59 1.95 -2.53 -15.71
CA SER A 59 2.01 -3.43 -16.87
C SER A 59 0.68 -4.12 -17.20
N GLY A 60 -0.40 -3.82 -16.48
CA GLY A 60 -1.73 -4.38 -16.75
C GLY A 60 -1.92 -5.84 -16.33
N VAL A 61 -1.04 -6.41 -15.51
CA VAL A 61 -1.13 -7.82 -15.08
C VAL A 61 -2.38 -8.08 -14.24
N GLY A 62 -2.82 -7.10 -13.43
CA GLY A 62 -4.01 -7.26 -12.59
C GLY A 62 -4.21 -6.13 -11.59
N LEU A 63 -5.06 -6.35 -10.59
CA LEU A 63 -5.36 -5.44 -9.50
C LEU A 63 -4.48 -5.76 -8.28
N ALA A 64 -4.02 -4.74 -7.59
CA ALA A 64 -3.33 -4.89 -6.31
C ALA A 64 -3.70 -3.73 -5.35
N ALA A 65 -3.46 -3.94 -4.05
CA ALA A 65 -3.42 -2.86 -3.08
C ALA A 65 -2.04 -2.22 -3.11
N LEU A 66 -2.01 -0.91 -3.29
CA LEU A 66 -0.78 -0.11 -3.31
C LEU A 66 -0.91 1.02 -2.28
N PRO A 67 0.19 1.40 -1.60
CA PRO A 67 0.22 2.59 -0.77
C PRO A 67 0.00 3.86 -1.60
N ASP A 68 -0.76 4.81 -1.07
CA ASP A 68 -1.12 6.04 -1.78
C ASP A 68 0.12 6.85 -2.20
N TYR A 69 1.17 6.90 -1.38
CA TYR A 69 2.41 7.62 -1.69
C TYR A 69 3.14 7.11 -2.95
N LEU A 70 2.91 5.85 -3.35
CA LEU A 70 3.48 5.30 -4.59
C LEU A 70 2.60 5.62 -5.81
N VAL A 71 1.30 5.68 -5.61
CA VAL A 71 0.34 5.85 -6.70
C VAL A 71 0.34 7.27 -7.24
N VAL A 72 0.59 8.27 -6.39
CA VAL A 72 0.58 9.71 -6.77
C VAL A 72 1.54 10.02 -7.92
N GLN A 73 2.64 9.30 -8.04
CA GLN A 73 3.64 9.52 -9.08
C GLN A 73 3.31 8.81 -10.41
N SER A 74 2.35 7.90 -10.40
CA SER A 74 1.99 7.11 -11.59
C SER A 74 0.81 7.73 -12.34
N LYS A 75 1.03 8.00 -13.63
CA LYS A 75 -0.02 8.50 -14.54
C LYS A 75 -0.85 7.38 -15.17
N ASN A 76 -0.42 6.13 -15.03
CA ASN A 76 -1.01 4.97 -15.72
C ASN A 76 -1.93 4.15 -14.82
N LEU A 77 -2.09 4.52 -13.56
CA LEU A 77 -2.93 3.81 -12.61
C LEU A 77 -4.31 4.44 -12.47
N ILE A 78 -5.30 3.56 -12.27
CA ILE A 78 -6.68 3.97 -12.01
C ILE A 78 -7.10 3.38 -10.68
N LYS A 79 -7.55 4.22 -9.74
CA LYS A 79 -8.15 3.77 -8.49
C LYS A 79 -9.51 3.15 -8.78
N VAL A 80 -9.64 1.85 -8.53
CA VAL A 80 -10.92 1.15 -8.64
C VAL A 80 -11.67 1.22 -7.33
N LEU A 81 -13.01 1.30 -7.39
CA LEU A 81 -13.89 1.41 -6.23
C LEU A 81 -13.45 2.52 -5.25
N PRO A 82 -13.38 3.78 -5.67
CA PRO A 82 -12.77 4.88 -4.91
C PRO A 82 -13.42 5.16 -3.54
N LYS A 83 -14.65 4.67 -3.32
CA LYS A 83 -15.37 4.78 -2.04
C LYS A 83 -14.94 3.73 -1.00
N ILE A 84 -14.12 2.76 -1.40
CA ILE A 84 -13.60 1.74 -0.49
C ILE A 84 -12.21 2.17 -0.05
N GLU A 85 -12.08 2.46 1.22
CA GLU A 85 -10.83 2.84 1.84
C GLU A 85 -10.06 1.59 2.29
N GLY A 86 -8.74 1.65 2.13
CA GLY A 86 -7.81 0.64 2.62
C GLY A 86 -7.45 0.86 4.09
N PRO A 87 -6.70 -0.06 4.69
CA PRO A 87 -6.18 0.12 6.04
C PRO A 87 -5.21 1.29 6.10
N ILE A 88 -5.35 2.10 7.14
CA ILE A 88 -4.41 3.18 7.45
C ILE A 88 -3.14 2.55 8.03
N THR A 89 -1.99 2.99 7.55
CA THR A 89 -0.69 2.58 8.06
C THR A 89 -0.02 3.77 8.74
N GLU A 90 0.32 3.62 10.01
CA GLU A 90 1.08 4.63 10.74
C GLU A 90 2.57 4.46 10.50
N ALA A 91 3.26 5.56 10.22
CA ALA A 91 4.71 5.60 10.12
C ALA A 91 5.31 6.26 11.37
N HIS A 92 6.34 5.64 11.96
CA HIS A 92 6.98 6.11 13.16
C HIS A 92 8.45 6.44 12.90
N PHE A 93 8.88 7.63 13.29
CA PHE A 93 10.29 7.98 13.35
C PHE A 93 10.85 7.56 14.71
N VAL A 94 11.65 6.51 14.75
CA VAL A 94 12.17 5.89 15.98
C VAL A 94 13.66 6.14 16.11
N TYR A 95 14.10 6.50 17.31
CA TYR A 95 15.51 6.69 17.68
C TYR A 95 15.75 6.38 19.16
N PRO A 96 16.98 6.00 19.56
CA PRO A 96 17.31 5.74 20.97
C PRO A 96 17.06 6.96 21.86
N GLN A 97 16.60 6.72 23.08
CA GLN A 97 16.34 7.78 24.07
C GLN A 97 17.55 8.72 24.28
N SER A 98 18.76 8.17 24.24
CA SER A 98 20.02 8.93 24.36
C SER A 98 20.23 9.97 23.26
N LEU A 99 19.55 9.83 22.12
CA LEU A 99 19.66 10.76 20.99
C LEU A 99 18.56 11.83 20.96
N LYS A 100 17.65 11.83 21.94
CA LYS A 100 16.49 12.73 21.98
C LYS A 100 16.88 14.21 21.85
N ASN A 101 17.98 14.63 22.48
CA ASN A 101 18.42 16.03 22.53
C ASN A 101 19.56 16.33 21.55
N VAL A 102 19.89 15.40 20.65
CA VAL A 102 20.96 15.60 19.66
C VAL A 102 20.45 16.47 18.52
N ALA A 103 21.09 17.61 18.29
CA ALA A 103 20.65 18.61 17.31
C ALA A 103 20.40 18.06 15.90
N ARG A 104 21.29 17.18 15.41
CA ARG A 104 21.12 16.55 14.08
C ARG A 104 19.88 15.66 14.00
N VAL A 105 19.52 14.97 15.08
CA VAL A 105 18.29 14.12 15.11
C VAL A 105 17.05 15.01 15.11
N GLN A 106 17.08 16.10 15.88
CA GLN A 106 15.99 17.08 15.90
C GLN A 106 15.82 17.77 14.54
N ALA A 107 16.91 18.19 13.92
CA ALA A 107 16.87 18.82 12.59
C ALA A 107 16.29 17.86 11.54
N PHE A 108 16.72 16.61 11.53
CA PHE A 108 16.21 15.60 10.60
C PHE A 108 14.74 15.29 10.86
N ARG A 109 14.33 15.14 12.12
CA ARG A 109 12.92 14.96 12.48
C ARG A 109 12.05 16.11 11.97
N ASN A 110 12.47 17.35 12.22
CA ASN A 110 11.72 18.53 11.80
C ASN A 110 11.62 18.62 10.27
N PHE A 111 12.70 18.28 9.56
CA PHE A 111 12.69 18.18 8.11
C PHE A 111 11.69 17.14 7.62
N LEU A 112 11.67 15.93 8.21
CA LEU A 112 10.69 14.90 7.85
C LEU A 112 9.25 15.37 8.07
N TYR A 113 8.95 15.98 9.21
CA TYR A 113 7.62 16.52 9.48
C TYR A 113 7.20 17.58 8.47
N SER A 114 8.09 18.51 8.12
CA SER A 114 7.77 19.52 7.12
C SER A 114 7.49 18.89 5.75
N LYS A 115 8.25 17.85 5.36
CA LYS A 115 8.04 17.17 4.08
C LYS A 115 6.76 16.34 4.05
N ILE A 116 6.44 15.64 5.13
CA ILE A 116 5.20 14.86 5.23
C ILE A 116 3.96 15.76 5.20
N SER A 117 4.03 16.96 5.80
CA SER A 117 2.91 17.91 5.76
C SER A 117 2.62 18.48 4.36
N GLU A 118 3.58 18.38 3.44
CA GLU A 118 3.40 18.76 2.03
C GLU A 118 2.72 17.67 1.20
N TRP A 119 2.58 16.45 1.74
CA TRP A 119 1.99 15.33 1.02
C TRP A 119 0.46 15.40 1.04
N ASN A 120 -0.14 15.41 -0.15
CA ASN A 120 -1.58 15.27 -0.39
C ASN A 120 -1.81 13.92 -1.08
N PHE A 121 -2.42 13.00 -0.38
CA PHE A 121 -2.80 11.67 -0.91
C PHE A 121 -4.29 11.60 -1.21
#